data_f334bd97a19ea725e2e22dfa3fc62954
#
_entry.id   f334bd97a19ea725e2e22dfa3fc62954
#
_cell.length_a   1.000
_cell.length_b   1.000
_cell.length_c   1.000
_cell.angle_alpha   90.00
_cell.angle_beta   90.00
_cell.angle_gamma   90.00
#
_symmetry.space_group_name_H-M   'P 1'
#
loop_
_entity.id
_entity.type
_entity.pdbx_description
1 polymer ?
#
loop_
_entity_poly.entity_id
_entity_poly.type
_entity_poly.pdbx_seq_one_letter_code
_entity_poly.pdbx_strand_id
1 'polypeptide(L)'
;SAGEAQRASLARSLLSKPDLLLLDEPLSNVDQSHKEDIQEKIKKLLAKLKITTIIVTHDSHEAFYLGTKCGIILNSELKQYDDPYNVYHLPNSIEVVNFLNRGILIPAKVTSPKSLENEELGTITGNFVKPFPLGADVKLLIQPEDLEHDDKSNLQLEVVDRKFRGTNFIYTLKTIKNLLLPVFVHSHHIHQHDLQEKFGIKRP
;
A
#
# COMPACT_ATOMS: atom_id res chain seq x y z
N SER A 1 20.65 19.17 16.67
CA SER A 1 19.53 19.08 15.68
C SER A 1 18.28 18.49 16.34
N ALA A 2 17.11 18.72 15.77
CA ALA A 2 15.86 18.15 16.29
C ALA A 2 15.92 16.61 16.36
N GLY A 3 16.54 15.98 15.36
CA GLY A 3 16.75 14.53 15.35
C GLY A 3 17.69 14.01 16.44
N GLU A 4 18.69 14.80 16.86
CA GLU A 4 19.56 14.43 18.00
C GLU A 4 18.80 14.49 19.31
N ALA A 5 17.98 15.52 19.51
CA ALA A 5 17.13 15.64 20.69
C ALA A 5 16.14 14.48 20.80
N GLN A 6 15.57 14.06 19.68
CA GLN A 6 14.64 12.94 19.61
C GLN A 6 15.33 11.60 19.95
N ARG A 7 16.53 11.35 19.41
CA ARG A 7 17.35 10.17 19.78
C ARG A 7 17.75 10.17 21.25
N ALA A 8 18.13 11.33 21.81
CA ALA A 8 18.44 11.47 23.22
C ALA A 8 17.23 11.20 24.13
N SER A 9 16.04 11.64 23.70
CA SER A 9 14.79 11.36 24.40
C SER A 9 14.45 9.86 24.39
N LEU A 10 14.58 9.19 23.23
CA LEU A 10 14.40 7.74 23.11
C LEU A 10 15.38 6.98 24.02
N ALA A 11 16.67 7.35 24.00
CA ALA A 11 17.67 6.73 24.86
C ALA A 11 17.34 6.89 26.35
N ARG A 12 16.87 8.07 26.76
CA ARG A 12 16.43 8.33 28.15
C ARG A 12 15.25 7.45 28.56
N SER A 13 14.25 7.31 27.67
CA SER A 13 13.09 6.46 27.94
C SER A 13 13.47 4.98 28.08
N LEU A 14 14.46 4.51 27.31
CA LEU A 14 14.94 3.13 27.38
C LEU A 14 15.80 2.84 28.63
N LEU A 15 16.49 3.83 29.19
CA LEU A 15 17.29 3.67 30.41
C LEU A 15 16.48 3.26 31.63
N SER A 16 15.20 3.63 31.67
CA SER A 16 14.28 3.24 32.75
C SER A 16 13.83 1.79 32.67
N LYS A 17 14.19 1.07 31.61
CA LYS A 17 13.76 -0.33 31.31
C LYS A 17 12.25 -0.53 31.45
N PRO A 18 11.44 0.21 30.68
CA PRO A 18 9.99 0.16 30.79
C PRO A 18 9.44 -1.17 30.26
N ASP A 19 8.32 -1.62 30.82
CA ASP A 19 7.55 -2.76 30.27
C ASP A 19 6.80 -2.38 28.99
N LEU A 20 6.41 -1.10 28.89
CA LEU A 20 5.71 -0.52 27.73
C LEU A 20 6.38 0.81 27.35
N LEU A 21 6.74 0.92 26.07
CA LEU A 21 7.29 2.14 25.47
C LEU A 21 6.26 2.75 24.51
N LEU A 22 5.96 4.03 24.70
CA LEU A 22 5.09 4.79 23.80
C LEU A 22 5.93 5.78 23.00
N LEU A 23 5.86 5.71 21.68
CA LEU A 23 6.58 6.59 20.76
C LEU A 23 5.56 7.32 19.88
N ASP A 24 5.60 8.64 19.94
CA ASP A 24 4.77 9.51 19.11
C ASP A 24 5.65 10.19 18.05
N GLU A 25 5.38 9.90 16.78
CA GLU A 25 6.11 10.42 15.62
C GLU A 25 7.65 10.33 15.76
N PRO A 26 8.22 9.14 16.11
CA PRO A 26 9.62 9.03 16.52
C PRO A 26 10.63 9.37 15.44
N LEU A 27 10.24 9.42 14.17
CA LEU A 27 11.13 9.68 13.03
C LEU A 27 10.70 10.87 12.17
N SER A 28 9.78 11.69 12.65
CA SER A 28 9.25 12.84 11.89
C SER A 28 10.33 13.89 11.54
N ASN A 29 11.36 14.03 12.38
CA ASN A 29 12.45 14.98 12.18
C ASN A 29 13.76 14.34 11.69
N VAL A 30 13.67 13.16 11.10
CA VAL A 30 14.82 12.44 10.55
C VAL A 30 14.87 12.65 9.04
N ASP A 31 16.05 13.04 8.53
CA ASP A 31 16.27 13.14 7.09
C ASP A 31 16.03 11.80 6.39
N GLN A 32 15.39 11.85 5.22
CA GLN A 32 15.03 10.65 4.45
C GLN A 32 16.24 9.75 4.18
N SER A 33 17.41 10.33 3.94
CA SER A 33 18.66 9.59 3.69
C SER A 33 19.14 8.73 4.86
N HIS A 34 18.72 9.05 6.09
CA HIS A 34 19.11 8.34 7.32
C HIS A 34 17.95 7.56 7.94
N LYS A 35 16.74 7.73 7.42
CA LYS A 35 15.52 7.20 8.02
C LYS A 35 15.54 5.68 8.10
N GLU A 36 15.91 5.01 7.00
CA GLU A 36 15.96 3.54 6.94
C GLU A 36 16.99 2.95 7.92
N ASP A 37 18.19 3.54 7.99
CA ASP A 37 19.24 3.09 8.92
C ASP A 37 18.81 3.25 10.39
N ILE A 38 18.13 4.35 10.71
CA ILE A 38 17.63 4.59 12.06
C ILE A 38 16.46 3.65 12.39
N GLN A 39 15.55 3.42 11.46
CA GLN A 39 14.46 2.45 11.61
C GLN A 39 15.01 1.06 11.92
N GLU A 40 16.01 0.61 11.16
CA GLU A 40 16.64 -0.70 11.37
C GLU A 40 17.28 -0.81 12.76
N LYS A 41 18.01 0.23 13.19
CA LYS A 41 18.63 0.29 14.53
C LYS A 41 17.58 0.26 15.64
N ILE A 42 16.50 1.02 15.51
CA ILE A 42 15.39 1.01 16.48
C ILE A 42 14.76 -0.37 16.53
N LYS A 43 14.42 -0.96 15.41
CA LYS A 43 13.80 -2.29 15.32
C LYS A 43 14.66 -3.36 16.01
N LYS A 44 15.97 -3.38 15.72
CA LYS A 44 16.92 -4.31 16.35
C LYS A 44 17.04 -4.09 17.87
N LEU A 45 17.06 -2.84 18.29
CA LEU A 45 17.15 -2.47 19.71
C LEU A 45 15.91 -2.92 20.48
N LEU A 46 14.71 -2.60 19.99
CA LEU A 46 13.45 -2.98 20.62
C LEU A 46 13.29 -4.52 20.71
N ALA A 47 13.65 -5.23 19.64
CA ALA A 47 13.64 -6.68 19.63
C ALA A 47 14.63 -7.29 20.64
N LYS A 48 15.84 -6.73 20.74
CA LYS A 48 16.85 -7.16 21.70
C LYS A 48 16.41 -6.94 23.16
N LEU A 49 15.77 -5.82 23.43
CA LEU A 49 15.32 -5.44 24.77
C LEU A 49 13.98 -6.12 25.15
N LYS A 50 13.27 -6.70 24.18
CA LYS A 50 11.94 -7.33 24.35
C LYS A 50 10.91 -6.40 25.01
N ILE A 51 10.98 -5.11 24.69
CA ILE A 51 10.05 -4.10 25.23
C ILE A 51 8.80 -4.08 24.32
N THR A 52 7.62 -4.17 24.94
CA THR A 52 6.36 -3.91 24.25
C THR A 52 6.33 -2.44 23.85
N THR A 53 6.11 -2.17 22.56
CA THR A 53 6.18 -0.79 22.04
C THR A 53 4.94 -0.46 21.23
N ILE A 54 4.37 0.71 21.50
CA ILE A 54 3.33 1.32 20.66
C ILE A 54 3.96 2.52 19.96
N ILE A 55 3.87 2.54 18.64
CA ILE A 55 4.37 3.63 17.80
C ILE A 55 3.17 4.28 17.12
N VAL A 56 3.02 5.58 17.28
CA VAL A 56 2.07 6.40 16.53
C VAL A 56 2.82 7.13 15.44
N THR A 57 2.38 7.01 14.20
CA THR A 57 2.99 7.69 13.05
C THR A 57 1.95 7.91 11.94
N HIS A 58 2.13 8.94 11.14
CA HIS A 58 1.37 9.18 9.91
C HIS A 58 2.06 8.58 8.67
N ASP A 59 3.26 8.02 8.82
CA ASP A 59 4.00 7.39 7.74
C ASP A 59 3.70 5.89 7.69
N SER A 60 2.95 5.46 6.67
CA SER A 60 2.60 4.05 6.47
C SER A 60 3.83 3.14 6.27
N HIS A 61 4.92 3.65 5.65
CA HIS A 61 6.15 2.86 5.48
C HIS A 61 6.82 2.60 6.84
N GLU A 62 6.84 3.61 7.71
CA GLU A 62 7.34 3.46 9.07
C GLU A 62 6.52 2.44 9.86
N ALA A 63 5.19 2.57 9.83
CA ALA A 63 4.28 1.66 10.51
C ALA A 63 4.45 0.22 10.01
N PHE A 64 4.54 0.00 8.70
CA PHE A 64 4.70 -1.33 8.11
C PHE A 64 6.08 -1.94 8.36
N TYR A 65 7.13 -1.13 8.43
CA TYR A 65 8.49 -1.63 8.67
C TYR A 65 8.75 -1.98 10.14
N LEU A 66 8.28 -1.14 11.07
CA LEU A 66 8.56 -1.30 12.50
C LEU A 66 7.54 -2.19 13.20
N GLY A 67 6.28 -2.13 12.79
CA GLY A 67 5.18 -2.82 13.46
C GLY A 67 5.13 -4.32 13.16
N THR A 68 4.87 -5.11 14.18
CA THR A 68 4.42 -6.52 14.01
C THR A 68 2.90 -6.60 13.84
N LYS A 69 2.21 -5.58 14.33
CA LYS A 69 0.79 -5.30 14.13
C LYS A 69 0.61 -3.84 13.83
N CYS A 70 -0.34 -3.51 12.95
CA CYS A 70 -0.70 -2.15 12.59
C CYS A 70 -2.17 -1.89 12.89
N GLY A 71 -2.44 -0.74 13.51
CA GLY A 71 -3.79 -0.24 13.73
C GLY A 71 -4.05 1.02 12.91
N ILE A 72 -5.16 1.08 12.20
CA ILE A 72 -5.62 2.27 11.49
C ILE A 72 -6.73 2.92 12.30
N ILE A 73 -6.48 4.15 12.74
CA ILE A 73 -7.43 4.96 13.51
C ILE A 73 -7.94 6.08 12.60
N LEU A 74 -9.23 6.12 12.36
CA LEU A 74 -9.91 7.16 11.61
C LEU A 74 -11.13 7.64 12.41
N ASN A 75 -11.33 8.96 12.47
CA ASN A 75 -12.44 9.56 13.22
C ASN A 75 -12.53 9.07 14.67
N SER A 76 -11.37 8.93 15.35
CA SER A 76 -11.24 8.44 16.72
C SER A 76 -11.67 6.98 16.95
N GLU A 77 -11.82 6.19 15.88
CA GLU A 77 -12.17 4.77 15.94
C GLU A 77 -11.07 3.91 15.33
N LEU A 78 -10.78 2.76 15.96
CA LEU A 78 -9.89 1.74 15.41
C LEU A 78 -10.63 0.99 14.29
N LYS A 79 -10.31 1.30 13.03
CA LYS A 79 -10.98 0.73 11.86
C LYS A 79 -10.44 -0.63 11.45
N GLN A 80 -9.12 -0.84 11.58
CA GLN A 80 -8.48 -2.11 11.30
C GLN A 80 -7.29 -2.33 12.23
N TYR A 81 -7.08 -3.57 12.64
CA TYR A 81 -5.90 -3.99 13.42
C TYR A 81 -5.47 -5.38 12.96
N ASP A 82 -4.33 -5.45 12.29
CA ASP A 82 -3.81 -6.70 11.71
C ASP A 82 -2.29 -6.62 11.48
N ASP A 83 -1.71 -7.67 10.85
CA ASP A 83 -0.37 -7.61 10.29
C ASP A 83 -0.24 -6.50 9.26
N PRO A 84 0.95 -5.89 9.10
CA PRO A 84 1.19 -4.91 8.04
C PRO A 84 0.78 -5.38 6.65
N TYR A 85 1.08 -6.64 6.31
CA TYR A 85 0.72 -7.25 5.04
C TYR A 85 -0.80 -7.27 4.82
N ASN A 86 -1.56 -7.74 5.82
CA ASN A 86 -3.02 -7.79 5.74
C ASN A 86 -3.65 -6.40 5.72
N VAL A 87 -3.11 -5.45 6.48
CA VAL A 87 -3.58 -4.05 6.43
C VAL A 87 -3.44 -3.47 5.03
N TYR A 88 -2.34 -3.79 4.34
CA TYR A 88 -2.07 -3.30 2.99
C TYR A 88 -2.91 -4.02 1.91
N HIS A 89 -2.92 -5.35 1.91
CA HIS A 89 -3.53 -6.15 0.84
C HIS A 89 -5.00 -6.52 1.08
N LEU A 90 -5.45 -6.53 2.34
CA LEU A 90 -6.80 -6.92 2.74
C LEU A 90 -7.48 -5.84 3.59
N PRO A 91 -7.57 -4.59 3.09
CA PRO A 91 -8.26 -3.53 3.81
C PRO A 91 -9.73 -3.91 4.02
N ASN A 92 -10.22 -3.76 5.26
CA ASN A 92 -11.54 -4.25 5.67
C ASN A 92 -12.70 -3.32 5.30
N SER A 93 -12.40 -2.10 4.85
CA SER A 93 -13.41 -1.09 4.50
C SER A 93 -12.93 -0.12 3.44
N ILE A 94 -13.87 0.54 2.76
CA ILE A 94 -13.58 1.60 1.79
C ILE A 94 -12.85 2.78 2.45
N GLU A 95 -13.16 3.07 3.73
CA GLU A 95 -12.46 4.13 4.48
C GLU A 95 -10.98 3.83 4.62
N VAL A 96 -10.62 2.58 4.93
CA VAL A 96 -9.23 2.14 5.04
C VAL A 96 -8.53 2.16 3.68
N VAL A 97 -9.19 1.71 2.60
CA VAL A 97 -8.65 1.82 1.23
C VAL A 97 -8.32 3.26 0.87
N ASN A 98 -9.27 4.18 1.11
CA ASN A 98 -9.08 5.60 0.81
C ASN A 98 -7.96 6.23 1.66
N PHE A 99 -7.87 5.85 2.94
CA PHE A 99 -6.81 6.33 3.83
C PHE A 99 -5.42 5.89 3.36
N LEU A 100 -5.27 4.62 3.00
CA LEU A 100 -4.00 4.08 2.50
C LEU A 100 -3.62 4.66 1.13
N ASN A 101 -4.61 5.10 0.34
CA ASN A 101 -4.41 5.68 -1.00
C ASN A 101 -3.47 4.84 -1.89
N ARG A 102 -3.64 3.52 -1.88
CA ARG A 102 -2.74 2.55 -2.53
C ARG A 102 -3.42 1.78 -3.66
N GLY A 103 -4.41 2.34 -4.29
CA GLY A 103 -5.13 1.72 -5.40
C GLY A 103 -6.40 2.45 -5.71
N ILE A 104 -7.22 1.83 -6.55
CA ILE A 104 -8.53 2.35 -6.93
C ILE A 104 -9.61 1.31 -6.69
N LEU A 105 -10.82 1.78 -6.45
CA LEU A 105 -12.00 0.95 -6.33
C LEU A 105 -12.81 1.02 -7.63
N ILE A 106 -12.96 -0.12 -8.30
CA ILE A 106 -13.75 -0.22 -9.52
C ILE A 106 -15.03 -1.04 -9.28
N PRO A 107 -16.15 -0.72 -9.97
CA PRO A 107 -17.36 -1.51 -9.90
C PRO A 107 -17.15 -2.88 -10.54
N ALA A 108 -17.68 -3.92 -9.92
CA ALA A 108 -17.68 -5.27 -10.48
C ALA A 108 -18.91 -6.04 -10.02
N LYS A 109 -19.25 -7.10 -10.75
CA LYS A 109 -20.37 -7.99 -10.43
C LYS A 109 -19.86 -9.41 -10.16
N VAL A 110 -20.36 -10.03 -9.11
CA VAL A 110 -20.01 -11.43 -8.77
C VAL A 110 -20.64 -12.39 -9.77
N THR A 111 -19.82 -13.13 -10.51
CA THR A 111 -20.28 -14.12 -11.52
C THR A 111 -20.08 -15.56 -11.07
N SER A 112 -19.16 -15.80 -10.12
CA SER A 112 -18.98 -17.11 -9.48
C SER A 112 -18.36 -16.94 -8.10
N PRO A 113 -18.22 -18.02 -7.28
CA PRO A 113 -17.53 -17.93 -5.99
C PRO A 113 -16.06 -17.48 -6.08
N LYS A 114 -15.48 -17.45 -7.28
CA LYS A 114 -14.08 -17.07 -7.53
C LYS A 114 -13.91 -16.11 -8.72
N SER A 115 -14.99 -15.54 -9.23
CA SER A 115 -14.93 -14.66 -10.40
C SER A 115 -15.81 -13.44 -10.26
N LEU A 116 -15.27 -12.33 -10.72
CA LEU A 116 -15.95 -11.05 -10.87
C LEU A 116 -15.96 -10.67 -12.35
N GLU A 117 -16.93 -9.87 -12.73
CA GLU A 117 -16.99 -9.24 -14.06
C GLU A 117 -16.95 -7.72 -13.91
N ASN A 118 -16.01 -7.09 -14.60
CA ASN A 118 -15.99 -5.65 -14.81
C ASN A 118 -16.22 -5.36 -16.30
N GLU A 119 -16.99 -4.35 -16.64
CA GLU A 119 -17.38 -4.04 -18.01
C GLU A 119 -16.20 -3.75 -18.96
N GLU A 120 -15.06 -3.30 -18.44
CA GLU A 120 -13.90 -2.92 -19.24
C GLU A 120 -12.73 -3.91 -19.14
N LEU A 121 -12.52 -4.47 -17.95
CA LEU A 121 -11.45 -5.44 -17.72
C LEU A 121 -11.90 -6.89 -18.01
N GLY A 122 -13.21 -7.11 -18.12
CA GLY A 122 -13.77 -8.44 -18.32
C GLY A 122 -13.77 -9.28 -17.05
N THR A 123 -13.62 -10.59 -17.19
CA THR A 123 -13.63 -11.54 -16.07
C THR A 123 -12.31 -11.51 -15.32
N ILE A 124 -12.41 -11.29 -14.01
CA ILE A 124 -11.30 -11.28 -13.05
C ILE A 124 -11.50 -12.45 -12.11
N THR A 125 -10.45 -13.25 -11.92
CA THR A 125 -10.52 -14.46 -11.09
C THR A 125 -9.65 -14.31 -9.84
N GLY A 126 -10.13 -14.81 -8.70
CA GLY A 126 -9.37 -14.72 -7.45
C GLY A 126 -10.07 -15.39 -6.28
N ASN A 127 -9.48 -15.25 -5.11
CA ASN A 127 -10.07 -15.73 -3.87
C ASN A 127 -10.69 -14.54 -3.12
N PHE A 128 -11.99 -14.63 -2.84
CA PHE A 128 -12.66 -13.60 -2.05
C PHE A 128 -12.38 -13.80 -0.56
N VAL A 129 -12.18 -12.69 0.15
CA VAL A 129 -11.98 -12.71 1.61
C VAL A 129 -13.20 -13.27 2.34
N LYS A 130 -14.39 -13.10 1.75
CA LYS A 130 -15.66 -13.65 2.23
C LYS A 130 -16.55 -14.01 1.03
N PRO A 131 -17.48 -14.96 1.19
CA PRO A 131 -18.41 -15.28 0.11
C PRO A 131 -19.36 -14.11 -0.16
N PHE A 132 -19.65 -13.88 -1.45
CA PHE A 132 -20.65 -12.93 -1.90
C PHE A 132 -21.74 -13.67 -2.70
N PRO A 133 -22.99 -13.20 -2.65
CA PRO A 133 -24.05 -13.75 -3.49
C PRO A 133 -23.75 -13.57 -4.98
N LEU A 134 -24.14 -14.54 -5.80
CA LEU A 134 -24.07 -14.42 -7.27
C LEU A 134 -24.92 -13.22 -7.73
N GLY A 135 -24.36 -12.45 -8.67
CA GLY A 135 -24.98 -11.24 -9.19
C GLY A 135 -24.86 -10.01 -8.28
N ALA A 136 -24.21 -10.13 -7.11
CA ALA A 136 -24.01 -8.98 -6.23
C ALA A 136 -23.08 -7.94 -6.88
N ASP A 137 -23.44 -6.67 -6.76
CA ASP A 137 -22.60 -5.54 -7.12
C ASP A 137 -21.59 -5.30 -5.99
N VAL A 138 -20.31 -5.26 -6.35
CA VAL A 138 -19.20 -5.08 -5.41
C VAL A 138 -18.24 -4.01 -5.93
N LYS A 139 -17.36 -3.54 -5.06
CA LYS A 139 -16.20 -2.73 -5.43
C LYS A 139 -14.95 -3.58 -5.31
N LEU A 140 -14.23 -3.72 -6.42
CA LEU A 140 -12.94 -4.40 -6.48
C LEU A 140 -11.83 -3.37 -6.26
N LEU A 141 -10.95 -3.63 -5.30
CA LEU A 141 -9.72 -2.87 -5.14
C LEU A 141 -8.71 -3.38 -6.19
N ILE A 142 -8.15 -2.46 -6.97
CA ILE A 142 -7.00 -2.71 -7.84
C ILE A 142 -5.85 -1.87 -7.35
N GLN A 143 -4.77 -2.51 -6.95
CA GLN A 143 -3.50 -1.88 -6.61
C GLN A 143 -2.60 -1.81 -7.85
N PRO A 144 -1.63 -0.88 -7.92
CA PRO A 144 -0.75 -0.76 -9.09
C PRO A 144 0.01 -2.05 -9.44
N GLU A 145 0.28 -2.88 -8.43
CA GLU A 145 1.01 -4.13 -8.52
C GLU A 145 0.16 -5.30 -9.02
N ASP A 146 -1.17 -5.16 -9.05
CA ASP A 146 -2.09 -6.20 -9.52
C ASP A 146 -2.16 -6.30 -11.05
N LEU A 147 -1.65 -5.28 -11.74
CA LEU A 147 -1.67 -5.19 -13.20
C LEU A 147 -0.25 -5.38 -13.75
N GLU A 148 -0.07 -6.44 -14.53
CA GLU A 148 1.20 -6.71 -15.22
C GLU A 148 1.20 -6.10 -16.62
N HIS A 149 2.35 -5.52 -17.01
CA HIS A 149 2.59 -5.11 -18.37
C HIS A 149 2.73 -6.32 -19.31
N ASP A 150 2.00 -6.29 -20.43
CA ASP A 150 2.09 -7.31 -21.48
C ASP A 150 1.76 -6.70 -22.86
N ASP A 151 2.79 -6.44 -23.67
CA ASP A 151 2.64 -5.88 -25.01
C ASP A 151 1.81 -6.75 -25.97
N LYS A 152 1.72 -8.05 -25.70
CA LYS A 152 0.97 -9.00 -26.50
C LYS A 152 -0.49 -9.11 -26.07
N SER A 153 -0.87 -8.44 -25.00
CA SER A 153 -2.24 -8.45 -24.50
C SER A 153 -3.19 -7.79 -25.50
N ASN A 154 -4.38 -8.37 -25.65
CA ASN A 154 -5.48 -7.75 -26.40
C ASN A 154 -6.09 -6.53 -25.68
N LEU A 155 -5.81 -6.37 -24.40
CA LEU A 155 -6.26 -5.21 -23.62
C LEU A 155 -5.20 -4.11 -23.69
N GLN A 156 -5.37 -3.21 -24.65
CA GLN A 156 -4.48 -2.08 -24.92
C GLN A 156 -5.13 -0.79 -24.44
N LEU A 157 -4.53 -0.14 -23.45
CA LEU A 157 -5.01 1.09 -22.83
C LEU A 157 -4.11 2.28 -23.20
N GLU A 158 -4.63 3.48 -23.10
CA GLU A 158 -3.87 4.71 -23.36
C GLU A 158 -3.11 5.16 -22.12
N VAL A 159 -1.82 5.48 -22.26
CA VAL A 159 -1.01 6.11 -21.22
C VAL A 159 -1.39 7.58 -21.09
N VAL A 160 -1.96 8.00 -19.96
CA VAL A 160 -2.34 9.40 -19.71
C VAL A 160 -1.43 10.11 -18.71
N ASP A 161 -0.70 9.37 -17.88
CA ASP A 161 0.28 9.91 -16.95
C ASP A 161 1.38 8.87 -16.67
N ARG A 162 2.59 9.37 -16.36
CA ARG A 162 3.75 8.55 -16.03
C ARG A 162 4.57 9.24 -14.95
N LYS A 163 4.75 8.58 -13.81
CA LYS A 163 5.53 9.09 -12.67
C LYS A 163 6.75 8.21 -12.43
N PHE A 164 7.94 8.76 -12.63
CA PHE A 164 9.18 8.08 -12.27
C PHE A 164 9.44 8.19 -10.77
N ARG A 165 9.75 7.05 -10.13
CA ARG A 165 10.04 6.95 -8.69
C ARG A 165 11.38 6.25 -8.40
N GLY A 166 12.36 6.43 -9.28
CA GLY A 166 13.68 5.81 -9.16
C GLY A 166 13.69 4.35 -9.63
N THR A 167 13.35 3.42 -8.77
CA THR A 167 13.33 1.99 -9.09
C THR A 167 12.15 1.55 -9.95
N ASN A 168 11.14 2.39 -10.10
CA ASN A 168 9.92 2.06 -10.81
C ASN A 168 9.25 3.28 -11.46
N PHE A 169 8.34 2.98 -12.36
CA PHE A 169 7.34 3.91 -12.89
C PHE A 169 5.96 3.52 -12.37
N ILE A 170 5.13 4.52 -12.10
CA ILE A 170 3.69 4.35 -11.97
C ILE A 170 3.06 4.98 -13.20
N TYR A 171 2.52 4.14 -14.07
CA TYR A 171 1.71 4.58 -15.20
C TYR A 171 0.26 4.76 -14.77
N THR A 172 -0.42 5.75 -15.31
CA THR A 172 -1.87 5.86 -15.24
C THR A 172 -2.42 5.57 -16.62
N LEU A 173 -3.16 4.49 -16.73
CA LEU A 173 -3.77 4.04 -17.97
C LEU A 173 -5.25 4.42 -17.99
N LYS A 174 -5.73 4.86 -19.15
CA LYS A 174 -7.11 5.26 -19.34
C LYS A 174 -7.85 4.21 -20.17
N THR A 175 -8.98 3.78 -19.64
CA THR A 175 -9.88 2.88 -20.32
C THR A 175 -10.87 3.64 -21.23
N ILE A 176 -11.64 2.92 -22.06
CA ILE A 176 -12.62 3.51 -22.97
C ILE A 176 -13.68 4.33 -22.20
N LYS A 177 -14.11 3.87 -21.04
CA LYS A 177 -15.08 4.58 -20.18
C LYS A 177 -14.44 5.60 -19.23
N ASN A 178 -13.20 6.02 -19.50
CA ASN A 178 -12.43 6.97 -18.71
C ASN A 178 -12.05 6.52 -17.29
N LEU A 179 -12.05 5.21 -17.01
CA LEU A 179 -11.49 4.70 -15.78
C LEU A 179 -9.97 4.85 -15.83
N LEU A 180 -9.38 5.33 -14.73
CA LEU A 180 -7.92 5.53 -14.62
C LEU A 180 -7.32 4.40 -13.76
N LEU A 181 -6.50 3.57 -14.38
CA LEU A 181 -5.87 2.41 -13.75
C LEU A 181 -4.40 2.70 -13.46
N PRO A 182 -3.96 2.63 -12.20
CA PRO A 182 -2.53 2.71 -11.89
C PRO A 182 -1.85 1.37 -12.18
N VAL A 183 -0.67 1.41 -12.81
CA VAL A 183 0.14 0.22 -13.09
C VAL A 183 1.58 0.44 -12.66
N PHE A 184 2.11 -0.50 -11.92
CA PHE A 184 3.50 -0.51 -11.48
C PHE A 184 4.38 -1.20 -12.52
N VAL A 185 5.50 -0.56 -12.91
CA VAL A 185 6.49 -1.14 -13.82
C VAL A 185 7.89 -0.86 -13.30
N HIS A 186 8.76 -1.87 -13.26
CA HIS A 186 10.15 -1.66 -12.89
C HIS A 186 10.87 -0.74 -13.88
N SER A 187 11.73 0.15 -13.38
CA SER A 187 12.46 1.14 -14.21
C SER A 187 13.44 0.51 -15.21
N HIS A 188 13.85 -0.74 -14.98
CA HIS A 188 14.70 -1.51 -15.90
C HIS A 188 13.91 -2.29 -16.96
N HIS A 189 12.62 -2.00 -17.12
CA HIS A 189 11.82 -2.60 -18.19
C HIS A 189 12.40 -2.22 -19.56
N ILE A 190 12.35 -3.15 -20.51
CA ILE A 190 13.08 -3.08 -21.79
C ILE A 190 12.73 -1.85 -22.62
N HIS A 191 11.52 -1.34 -22.51
CA HIS A 191 11.08 -0.11 -23.17
C HIS A 191 10.14 0.70 -22.28
N GLN A 192 10.18 2.00 -22.47
CA GLN A 192 9.30 2.95 -21.81
C GLN A 192 8.16 3.30 -22.76
N HIS A 193 6.98 3.51 -22.22
CA HIS A 193 5.85 4.03 -22.97
C HIS A 193 5.71 5.53 -22.73
N ASP A 194 5.53 6.28 -23.81
CA ASP A 194 5.27 7.70 -23.74
C ASP A 194 3.77 8.00 -23.56
N LEU A 195 3.46 9.27 -23.26
CA LEU A 195 2.07 9.71 -23.14
C LEU A 195 1.34 9.51 -24.47
N GLN A 196 0.08 9.09 -24.40
CA GLN A 196 -0.80 8.75 -25.54
C GLN A 196 -0.44 7.46 -26.28
N GLU A 197 0.64 6.77 -25.89
CA GLU A 197 0.91 5.43 -26.42
C GLU A 197 -0.03 4.38 -25.88
N LYS A 198 -0.09 3.25 -26.59
CA LYS A 198 -0.82 2.07 -26.14
C LYS A 198 0.04 1.26 -25.19
N PHE A 199 -0.57 0.81 -24.13
CA PHE A 199 0.04 0.01 -23.08
C PHE A 199 -0.79 -1.24 -22.86
N GLY A 200 -0.22 -2.38 -23.15
CA GLY A 200 -0.88 -3.67 -22.94
C GLY A 200 -0.80 -4.09 -21.47
N ILE A 201 -1.92 -4.54 -20.93
CA ILE A 201 -1.97 -5.13 -19.58
C ILE A 201 -2.50 -6.54 -19.63
N LYS A 202 -1.91 -7.42 -18.85
CA LYS A 202 -2.48 -8.71 -18.53
C LYS A 202 -3.65 -8.50 -17.58
N ARG A 203 -4.76 -9.19 -17.85
CA ARG A 203 -5.92 -9.14 -16.96
C ARG A 203 -5.56 -9.69 -15.58
N PRO A 204 -5.99 -9.03 -14.48
CA PRO A 204 -5.72 -9.49 -13.12
C PRO A 204 -6.38 -10.81 -12.77
#